data_707fbb90beab9244de415f41e10f86f1
#
_entry.id   707fbb90beab9244de415f41e10f86f1
#
_cell.length_a   1.000
_cell.length_b   1.000
_cell.length_c   1.000
_cell.angle_alpha   90.00
_cell.angle_beta   90.00
_cell.angle_gamma   90.00
#
_symmetry.space_group_name_H-M   'P 1'
#
loop_
_entity.id
_entity.type
_entity.pdbx_description
1 polymer ?
#
loop_
_entity_poly.entity_id
_entity_poly.type
_entity_poly.pdbx_seq_one_letter_code
_entity_poly.pdbx_strand_id
1 'polypeptide(L)'
;MSAPLGLPLAMDSPPMRRGFFRLLCIALLGSSGWAVWASRIDASVPRVVASGREVACTYLAQVNDLPHTARVVHVWIPLAKTGTEQRILTRDIHSPVPYAIAQDPDYGNDILHVALEPPIPVHLEIAIAYRARLLGAEPSRVDPQPTPEELQHALRPSRFMIIDDDVRARTKLAIAGHTTLIARARGIYDYVIHHMAYDKRVPGWGRGDTRRACLLGKGNCTDFHSLFISMARAERILARFKIGVAIPTEASGVIPGYHCWAEFYLPGTGWVPVDASEAWKHPELADYYFGAHDPDRFLLSVGRDIQLVPRQQGEPVNIFFAPYIEVDGQAFNQVQTEVRFKDLNRGGSHESSGAG
;
A
#
# COMPACT_ATOMS: atom_id res chain seq x y z
N MET A 1 13.34 -7.12 -72.69
CA MET A 1 14.47 -7.99 -73.09
C MET A 1 14.78 -8.87 -71.86
N SER A 2 14.30 -10.08 -71.90
CA SER A 2 14.95 -11.37 -71.73
C SER A 2 15.24 -11.76 -70.30
N ALA A 3 14.38 -12.61 -69.76
CA ALA A 3 14.70 -13.71 -68.81
C ALA A 3 15.60 -14.74 -69.58
N PRO A 4 16.02 -15.89 -69.00
CA PRO A 4 15.54 -16.65 -67.87
C PRO A 4 16.56 -17.57 -67.13
N LEU A 5 16.01 -18.37 -66.16
CA LEU A 5 16.34 -19.77 -65.83
C LEU A 5 17.52 -20.13 -64.90
N GLY A 6 17.24 -20.84 -63.83
CA GLY A 6 17.69 -22.18 -63.56
C GLY A 6 17.60 -22.68 -62.13
N LEU A 7 16.59 -23.48 -61.84
CA LEU A 7 16.65 -24.54 -60.80
C LEU A 7 17.44 -25.74 -61.37
N PRO A 8 18.10 -26.53 -60.53
CA PRO A 8 17.52 -27.80 -60.15
C PRO A 8 17.96 -28.38 -58.76
N LEU A 9 17.12 -29.17 -58.25
CA LEU A 9 17.11 -30.61 -57.88
C LEU A 9 17.37 -30.98 -56.41
N ALA A 10 16.44 -31.77 -55.96
CA ALA A 10 16.32 -32.48 -54.70
C ALA A 10 17.42 -33.53 -54.49
N MET A 11 17.74 -33.80 -53.26
CA MET A 11 18.20 -35.13 -52.83
C MET A 11 17.90 -35.39 -51.37
N ASP A 12 17.05 -36.39 -51.14
CA ASP A 12 17.06 -37.50 -50.19
C ASP A 12 17.19 -37.28 -48.70
N SER A 13 16.11 -37.67 -48.04
CA SER A 13 16.00 -38.03 -46.63
C SER A 13 16.46 -39.47 -46.38
N PRO A 14 17.08 -39.77 -45.22
CA PRO A 14 17.08 -41.12 -44.68
C PRO A 14 16.26 -41.26 -43.37
N PRO A 15 15.91 -42.43 -42.91
CA PRO A 15 14.67 -42.77 -42.23
C PRO A 15 14.69 -42.62 -40.71
N MET A 16 13.49 -42.45 -40.18
CA MET A 16 13.16 -42.45 -38.74
C MET A 16 13.65 -43.71 -38.01
N ARG A 17 14.40 -43.53 -36.95
CA ARG A 17 14.50 -44.53 -35.90
C ARG A 17 13.59 -44.10 -34.71
N ARG A 18 12.59 -44.90 -34.45
CA ARG A 18 11.76 -44.88 -33.24
C ARG A 18 12.60 -45.21 -32.03
N GLY A 19 12.94 -44.23 -31.22
CA GLY A 19 13.51 -44.42 -29.88
C GLY A 19 12.43 -44.15 -28.85
N PHE A 20 12.04 -45.19 -28.14
CA PHE A 20 11.20 -45.13 -26.95
C PHE A 20 11.95 -44.32 -25.88
N PHE A 21 11.50 -43.06 -25.60
CA PHE A 21 11.92 -42.38 -24.40
C PHE A 21 10.82 -42.50 -23.35
N ARG A 22 11.17 -43.24 -22.31
CA ARG A 22 10.40 -43.38 -21.08
C ARG A 22 10.18 -41.98 -20.47
N LEU A 23 8.90 -41.63 -20.26
CA LEU A 23 8.51 -40.55 -19.37
C LEU A 23 9.02 -40.93 -17.95
N LEU A 24 10.06 -40.26 -17.51
CA LEU A 24 10.41 -40.24 -16.10
C LEU A 24 9.77 -38.98 -15.52
N CYS A 25 8.73 -39.19 -14.70
CA CYS A 25 8.12 -38.15 -13.89
C CYS A 25 9.17 -37.54 -12.97
N ILE A 26 9.57 -36.29 -13.25
CA ILE A 26 10.24 -35.45 -12.26
C ILE A 26 9.18 -34.62 -11.56
N ALA A 27 8.47 -35.29 -10.68
CA ALA A 27 7.78 -34.64 -9.58
C ALA A 27 8.71 -34.82 -8.38
N LEU A 28 9.39 -33.76 -7.94
CA LEU A 28 10.01 -33.57 -6.63
C LEU A 28 11.20 -32.60 -6.75
N LEU A 29 10.93 -31.29 -6.72
CA LEU A 29 11.86 -30.26 -6.23
C LEU A 29 11.13 -28.91 -6.06
N GLY A 30 9.88 -28.91 -5.57
CA GLY A 30 9.12 -27.69 -5.24
C GLY A 30 8.96 -27.42 -3.76
N SER A 31 9.29 -28.36 -2.87
CA SER A 31 8.93 -28.27 -1.45
C SER A 31 10.05 -27.82 -0.51
N SER A 32 11.31 -27.80 -0.96
CA SER A 32 12.45 -27.50 -0.08
C SER A 32 12.79 -26.02 0.07
N GLY A 33 12.44 -25.18 -0.92
CA GLY A 33 12.67 -23.73 -0.84
C GLY A 33 11.73 -23.02 0.13
N TRP A 34 10.50 -23.51 0.24
CA TRP A 34 9.47 -22.96 1.12
C TRP A 34 9.76 -23.25 2.60
N ALA A 35 10.20 -24.46 2.88
CA ALA A 35 10.58 -24.87 4.24
C ALA A 35 11.78 -24.08 4.77
N VAL A 36 12.73 -23.73 3.89
CA VAL A 36 13.92 -22.97 4.26
C VAL A 36 13.63 -21.50 4.48
N TRP A 37 12.65 -20.91 3.75
CA TRP A 37 12.26 -19.53 4.02
C TRP A 37 11.35 -19.40 5.25
N ALA A 38 10.37 -20.30 5.38
CA ALA A 38 9.53 -20.37 6.59
C ALA A 38 10.35 -20.70 7.85
N SER A 39 11.52 -21.38 7.71
CA SER A 39 12.40 -21.66 8.82
C SER A 39 13.47 -20.57 9.06
N ARG A 40 13.69 -19.65 8.11
CA ARG A 40 14.60 -18.50 8.24
C ARG A 40 13.92 -17.20 8.65
N ILE A 41 12.58 -17.17 8.75
CA ILE A 41 11.90 -16.24 9.67
C ILE A 41 12.17 -16.81 11.07
N ASP A 42 13.45 -16.75 11.44
CA ASP A 42 13.98 -17.54 12.51
C ASP A 42 13.67 -16.92 13.87
N ALA A 43 13.54 -17.80 14.76
CA ALA A 43 13.35 -17.86 16.19
C ALA A 43 14.19 -16.88 17.06
N SER A 44 14.95 -15.95 16.52
CA SER A 44 15.71 -14.94 17.25
C SER A 44 15.09 -13.55 17.30
N VAL A 45 14.13 -13.26 16.42
CA VAL A 45 13.22 -12.10 16.63
C VAL A 45 12.14 -12.59 17.60
N PRO A 46 11.93 -11.93 18.74
CA PRO A 46 10.84 -12.32 19.63
C PRO A 46 9.58 -12.38 18.78
N ARG A 47 9.02 -13.58 18.58
CA ARG A 47 7.65 -13.73 18.12
C ARG A 47 6.78 -13.09 19.20
N VAL A 48 6.58 -11.81 19.11
CA VAL A 48 5.43 -11.22 19.70
C VAL A 48 4.28 -11.80 18.89
N VAL A 49 3.75 -12.94 19.35
CA VAL A 49 2.38 -13.34 19.01
C VAL A 49 1.56 -12.18 19.53
N ALA A 50 1.33 -11.23 18.66
CA ALA A 50 0.77 -9.95 19.01
C ALA A 50 -0.68 -10.22 19.44
N SER A 51 -0.88 -10.30 20.74
CA SER A 51 -2.18 -9.93 21.31
C SER A 51 -2.48 -8.56 20.73
N GLY A 52 -3.43 -8.49 19.79
CA GLY A 52 -3.65 -7.28 19.00
C GLY A 52 -3.74 -6.04 19.89
N ARG A 53 -3.14 -4.96 19.47
CA ARG A 53 -3.15 -3.67 20.18
C ARG A 53 -4.52 -3.02 20.01
N GLU A 54 -5.22 -2.74 21.09
CA GLU A 54 -6.51 -2.05 21.05
C GLU A 54 -6.33 -0.56 21.30
N VAL A 55 -6.84 0.25 20.39
CA VAL A 55 -6.68 1.70 20.40
C VAL A 55 -8.01 2.41 20.16
N ALA A 56 -8.17 3.56 20.80
CA ALA A 56 -9.14 4.56 20.37
C ALA A 56 -8.43 5.58 19.49
N CYS A 57 -8.96 5.82 18.30
CA CYS A 57 -8.44 6.81 17.38
C CYS A 57 -9.54 7.81 17.00
N THR A 58 -9.21 9.10 16.96
CA THR A 58 -10.09 10.12 16.41
C THR A 58 -9.42 10.76 15.22
N TYR A 59 -10.05 10.60 14.06
CA TYR A 59 -9.68 11.31 12.83
C TYR A 59 -10.53 12.58 12.75
N LEU A 60 -9.87 13.74 12.72
CA LEU A 60 -10.48 15.04 12.64
C LEU A 60 -10.19 15.67 11.28
N ALA A 61 -11.24 15.99 10.53
CA ALA A 61 -11.20 16.71 9.27
C ALA A 61 -11.72 18.13 9.49
N GLN A 62 -10.90 19.14 9.23
CA GLN A 62 -11.24 20.55 9.35
C GLN A 62 -11.08 21.24 8.01
N VAL A 63 -12.18 21.73 7.45
CA VAL A 63 -12.19 22.52 6.22
C VAL A 63 -12.42 23.97 6.62
N ASN A 64 -11.48 24.83 6.28
CA ASN A 64 -11.49 26.24 6.65
C ASN A 64 -11.70 27.14 5.43
N ASP A 65 -12.17 28.34 5.66
CA ASP A 65 -12.29 29.41 4.65
C ASP A 65 -13.12 28.99 3.43
N LEU A 66 -14.17 28.17 3.63
CA LEU A 66 -15.09 27.82 2.55
C LEU A 66 -15.76 29.09 2.01
N PRO A 67 -15.80 29.30 0.69
CA PRO A 67 -16.41 30.48 0.10
C PRO A 67 -17.92 30.45 0.31
N HIS A 68 -18.47 31.43 1.00
CA HIS A 68 -19.94 31.58 1.21
C HIS A 68 -20.70 31.79 -0.09
N THR A 69 -20.02 32.19 -1.17
CA THR A 69 -20.58 32.38 -2.52
C THR A 69 -20.58 31.11 -3.36
N ALA A 70 -20.02 30.01 -2.86
CA ALA A 70 -20.00 28.74 -3.57
C ALA A 70 -21.43 28.21 -3.77
N ARG A 71 -21.68 27.62 -4.93
CA ARG A 71 -22.98 27.01 -5.29
C ARG A 71 -23.08 25.59 -4.74
N VAL A 72 -21.94 24.87 -4.72
CA VAL A 72 -21.85 23.51 -4.20
C VAL A 72 -20.45 23.25 -3.68
N VAL A 73 -20.38 22.54 -2.55
CA VAL A 73 -19.12 22.03 -2.01
C VAL A 73 -19.25 20.53 -1.80
N HIS A 74 -18.31 19.79 -2.33
CA HIS A 74 -18.18 18.36 -2.07
C HIS A 74 -16.97 18.09 -1.21
N VAL A 75 -17.14 17.27 -0.17
CA VAL A 75 -16.06 16.81 0.72
C VAL A 75 -16.07 15.30 0.77
N TRP A 76 -14.94 14.67 0.48
CA TRP A 76 -14.75 13.22 0.62
C TRP A 76 -13.67 12.95 1.67
N ILE A 77 -13.97 12.07 2.60
CA ILE A 77 -13.09 11.72 3.72
C ILE A 77 -12.86 10.21 3.71
N PRO A 78 -11.59 9.74 3.80
CA PRO A 78 -11.31 8.31 3.91
C PRO A 78 -11.80 7.76 5.24
N LEU A 79 -12.39 6.57 5.23
CA LEU A 79 -12.84 5.87 6.41
C LEU A 79 -12.08 4.57 6.62
N ALA A 80 -11.53 4.39 7.81
CA ALA A 80 -10.94 3.10 8.18
C ALA A 80 -12.03 2.02 8.22
N LYS A 81 -11.68 0.84 7.69
CA LYS A 81 -12.55 -0.35 7.70
C LYS A 81 -11.82 -1.59 8.21
N THR A 82 -12.57 -2.61 8.60
CA THR A 82 -12.01 -3.91 8.98
C THR A 82 -11.31 -4.57 7.78
N GLY A 83 -10.13 -5.10 8.03
CA GLY A 83 -9.30 -5.81 7.07
C GLY A 83 -8.46 -6.90 7.76
N THR A 84 -7.42 -7.39 7.08
CA THR A 84 -6.55 -8.44 7.61
C THR A 84 -5.67 -7.99 8.77
N GLU A 85 -5.25 -6.73 8.78
CA GLU A 85 -4.31 -6.14 9.74
C GLU A 85 -4.97 -5.31 10.84
N GLN A 86 -6.28 -5.06 10.71
CA GLN A 86 -7.04 -4.33 11.73
C GLN A 86 -8.50 -4.77 11.77
N ARG A 87 -9.11 -4.66 12.93
CA ARG A 87 -10.55 -4.83 13.13
C ARG A 87 -11.14 -3.57 13.74
N ILE A 88 -12.04 -2.90 13.01
CA ILE A 88 -12.80 -1.76 13.53
C ILE A 88 -13.92 -2.32 14.41
N LEU A 89 -13.87 -2.00 15.71
CA LEU A 89 -14.85 -2.43 16.69
C LEU A 89 -16.04 -1.46 16.75
N THR A 90 -15.75 -0.14 16.71
CA THR A 90 -16.77 0.91 16.57
C THR A 90 -16.26 2.00 15.64
N ARG A 91 -17.18 2.68 14.97
CA ARG A 91 -16.96 3.88 14.17
C ARG A 91 -18.13 4.84 14.38
N ASP A 92 -17.88 5.92 15.10
CA ASP A 92 -18.86 6.95 15.42
C ASP A 92 -18.50 8.23 14.66
N ILE A 93 -19.43 8.73 13.83
CA ILE A 93 -19.22 9.89 12.97
C ILE A 93 -20.01 11.07 13.54
N HIS A 94 -19.27 12.12 13.88
CA HIS A 94 -19.83 13.39 14.34
C HIS A 94 -19.69 14.42 13.20
N SER A 95 -20.79 14.70 12.56
CA SER A 95 -20.89 15.67 11.46
C SER A 95 -22.03 16.65 11.73
N PRO A 96 -21.81 17.97 11.58
CA PRO A 96 -22.87 18.97 11.72
C PRO A 96 -23.81 18.99 10.51
N VAL A 97 -23.51 18.24 9.46
CA VAL A 97 -24.25 18.21 8.19
C VAL A 97 -24.52 16.76 7.77
N PRO A 98 -25.55 16.51 6.94
CA PRO A 98 -25.81 15.19 6.39
C PRO A 98 -24.63 14.66 5.57
N TYR A 99 -24.40 13.35 5.64
CA TYR A 99 -23.37 12.65 4.89
C TYR A 99 -23.90 11.32 4.33
N ALA A 100 -23.19 10.79 3.35
CA ALA A 100 -23.37 9.45 2.83
C ALA A 100 -22.07 8.65 2.95
N ILE A 101 -22.16 7.32 2.97
CA ILE A 101 -21.01 6.45 2.93
C ILE A 101 -21.10 5.60 1.66
N ALA A 102 -20.01 5.54 0.91
CA ALA A 102 -19.88 4.77 -0.31
C ALA A 102 -18.52 4.06 -0.33
N GLN A 103 -18.28 3.21 -1.33
CA GLN A 103 -16.99 2.59 -1.56
C GLN A 103 -16.45 2.97 -2.93
N ASP A 104 -15.15 3.21 -3.03
CA ASP A 104 -14.52 3.38 -4.34
C ASP A 104 -14.54 2.05 -5.11
N PRO A 105 -14.68 2.11 -6.46
CA PRO A 105 -14.85 0.93 -7.28
C PRO A 105 -13.54 0.13 -7.48
N ASP A 106 -12.38 0.75 -7.28
CA ASP A 106 -11.09 0.19 -7.64
C ASP A 106 -10.47 -0.64 -6.50
N TYR A 107 -10.58 -0.15 -5.26
CA TYR A 107 -9.94 -0.73 -4.08
C TYR A 107 -10.93 -1.02 -2.94
N GLY A 108 -12.18 -0.59 -3.11
CA GLY A 108 -13.24 -0.76 -2.12
C GLY A 108 -13.00 0.01 -0.83
N ASN A 109 -12.27 1.15 -0.86
CA ASN A 109 -12.13 2.00 0.31
C ASN A 109 -13.46 2.62 0.71
N ASP A 110 -13.77 2.62 2.00
CA ASP A 110 -14.93 3.35 2.51
C ASP A 110 -14.68 4.86 2.42
N ILE A 111 -15.66 5.60 1.92
CA ILE A 111 -15.62 7.05 1.72
C ILE A 111 -16.82 7.68 2.40
N LEU A 112 -16.60 8.63 3.29
CA LEU A 112 -17.63 9.56 3.74
C LEU A 112 -17.72 10.72 2.75
N HIS A 113 -18.90 11.00 2.25
CA HIS A 113 -19.17 12.09 1.33
C HIS A 113 -20.17 13.06 1.92
N VAL A 114 -19.86 14.36 1.84
CA VAL A 114 -20.73 15.48 2.16
C VAL A 114 -20.93 16.32 0.92
N ALA A 115 -22.17 16.72 0.66
CA ALA A 115 -22.52 17.75 -0.32
C ALA A 115 -23.19 18.93 0.40
N LEU A 116 -22.65 20.13 0.22
CA LEU A 116 -23.20 21.35 0.78
C LEU A 116 -23.75 22.22 -0.33
N GLU A 117 -24.95 22.77 -0.07
CA GLU A 117 -25.58 23.81 -0.85
C GLU A 117 -25.78 25.07 0.02
N PRO A 118 -25.98 26.25 -0.56
CA PRO A 118 -26.15 27.46 0.21
C PRO A 118 -27.27 27.37 1.25
N PRO A 119 -27.06 27.90 2.46
CA PRO A 119 -25.88 28.67 2.88
C PRO A 119 -24.66 27.82 3.21
N ILE A 120 -23.51 28.12 2.60
CA ILE A 120 -22.23 27.41 2.85
C ILE A 120 -21.63 27.94 4.14
N PRO A 121 -21.27 27.05 5.12
CA PRO A 121 -20.56 27.46 6.32
C PRO A 121 -19.12 27.82 5.97
N VAL A 122 -18.54 28.82 6.64
CA VAL A 122 -17.12 29.19 6.45
C VAL A 122 -16.18 28.10 6.95
N HIS A 123 -16.62 27.33 7.95
CA HIS A 123 -15.87 26.26 8.58
C HIS A 123 -16.72 25.00 8.70
N LEU A 124 -16.13 23.85 8.35
CA LEU A 124 -16.74 22.54 8.51
C LEU A 124 -15.78 21.63 9.26
N GLU A 125 -16.19 21.08 10.40
CA GLU A 125 -15.45 20.09 11.14
C GLU A 125 -16.23 18.78 11.18
N ILE A 126 -15.56 17.67 10.87
CA ILE A 126 -16.10 16.31 10.96
C ILE A 126 -15.11 15.48 11.76
N ALA A 127 -15.58 14.88 12.84
CA ALA A 127 -14.79 13.98 13.68
C ALA A 127 -15.29 12.54 13.53
N ILE A 128 -14.35 11.61 13.35
CA ILE A 128 -14.65 10.19 13.23
C ILE A 128 -13.90 9.46 14.33
N ALA A 129 -14.64 8.98 15.32
CA ALA A 129 -14.10 8.25 16.46
C ALA A 129 -14.13 6.75 16.19
N TYR A 130 -13.00 6.09 16.37
CA TYR A 130 -12.84 4.66 16.20
C TYR A 130 -12.40 4.00 17.50
N ARG A 131 -12.89 2.79 17.72
CA ARG A 131 -12.23 1.79 18.56
C ARG A 131 -11.79 0.68 17.64
N ALA A 132 -10.50 0.37 17.63
CA ALA A 132 -9.92 -0.58 16.70
C ALA A 132 -8.96 -1.52 17.44
N ARG A 133 -8.91 -2.77 16.94
CA ARG A 133 -7.86 -3.73 17.30
C ARG A 133 -6.91 -3.86 16.13
N LEU A 134 -5.66 -3.46 16.32
CA LEU A 134 -4.58 -3.59 15.37
C LEU A 134 -3.93 -4.95 15.57
N LEU A 135 -3.75 -5.70 14.49
CA LEU A 135 -3.33 -7.09 14.56
C LEU A 135 -1.86 -7.30 14.18
N GLY A 136 -1.22 -6.27 13.62
CA GLY A 136 0.01 -6.46 12.88
C GLY A 136 -0.25 -7.21 11.58
N ALA A 137 0.74 -7.35 10.76
CA ALA A 137 0.65 -8.17 9.56
C ALA A 137 1.88 -9.06 9.44
N GLU A 138 1.63 -10.30 9.10
CA GLU A 138 2.62 -11.30 8.72
C GLU A 138 2.02 -12.16 7.59
N PRO A 139 2.84 -12.86 6.79
CA PRO A 139 2.34 -13.69 5.72
C PRO A 139 1.30 -14.70 6.24
N SER A 140 0.10 -14.64 5.68
CA SER A 140 -0.98 -15.55 6.05
C SER A 140 -0.73 -16.94 5.46
N ARG A 141 -1.13 -17.98 6.21
CA ARG A 141 -1.21 -19.35 5.64
C ARG A 141 -2.47 -19.56 4.81
N VAL A 142 -3.40 -18.63 4.88
CA VAL A 142 -4.61 -18.62 4.07
C VAL A 142 -4.37 -17.65 2.92
N ASP A 143 -4.31 -18.16 1.70
CA ASP A 143 -4.13 -17.39 0.49
C ASP A 143 -5.52 -16.93 -0.04
N PRO A 144 -6.01 -15.74 0.36
CA PRO A 144 -7.16 -15.16 -0.29
C PRO A 144 -6.73 -14.74 -1.70
N GLN A 145 -7.18 -15.53 -2.70
CA GLN A 145 -6.90 -15.20 -4.10
C GLN A 145 -7.38 -13.78 -4.39
N PRO A 146 -6.56 -12.93 -5.02
CA PRO A 146 -6.99 -11.59 -5.40
C PRO A 146 -8.16 -11.66 -6.38
N THR A 147 -9.10 -10.75 -6.25
CA THR A 147 -10.18 -10.62 -7.24
C THR A 147 -9.61 -10.19 -8.60
N PRO A 148 -10.34 -10.42 -9.72
CA PRO A 148 -9.91 -9.94 -11.03
C PRO A 148 -9.60 -8.43 -11.06
N GLU A 149 -10.37 -7.63 -10.32
CA GLU A 149 -10.19 -6.19 -10.18
C GLU A 149 -8.89 -5.87 -9.42
N GLU A 150 -8.65 -6.54 -8.29
CA GLU A 150 -7.39 -6.38 -7.54
C GLU A 150 -6.18 -6.76 -8.39
N LEU A 151 -6.25 -7.84 -9.18
CA LEU A 151 -5.19 -8.25 -10.11
C LEU A 151 -4.88 -7.14 -11.12
N GLN A 152 -5.91 -6.53 -11.71
CA GLN A 152 -5.76 -5.46 -12.68
C GLN A 152 -5.07 -4.24 -12.07
N HIS A 153 -5.55 -3.78 -10.90
CA HIS A 153 -5.01 -2.60 -10.23
C HIS A 153 -3.60 -2.83 -9.67
N ALA A 154 -3.30 -4.04 -9.20
CA ALA A 154 -2.01 -4.39 -8.64
C ALA A 154 -0.86 -4.50 -9.67
N LEU A 155 -1.18 -4.54 -10.98
CA LEU A 155 -0.19 -4.53 -12.07
C LEU A 155 -0.15 -3.22 -12.87
N ARG A 156 -1.22 -2.43 -12.83
CA ARG A 156 -1.35 -1.22 -13.64
C ARG A 156 -0.41 -0.12 -13.13
N PRO A 157 0.37 0.54 -14.00
CA PRO A 157 1.04 1.78 -13.60
C PRO A 157 -0.01 2.83 -13.21
N SER A 158 0.37 3.76 -12.36
CA SER A 158 -0.45 4.90 -12.00
C SER A 158 0.25 6.19 -12.43
N ARG A 159 -0.43 7.33 -12.29
CA ARG A 159 0.07 8.64 -12.73
C ARG A 159 1.49 8.94 -12.22
N PHE A 160 1.82 8.53 -11.00
CA PHE A 160 3.12 8.75 -10.39
C PHE A 160 3.92 7.47 -10.15
N MET A 161 3.28 6.31 -10.12
CA MET A 161 3.98 5.01 -10.07
C MET A 161 4.12 4.48 -11.49
N ILE A 162 5.04 5.09 -12.24
CA ILE A 162 5.29 4.75 -13.64
C ILE A 162 6.22 3.55 -13.80
N ILE A 163 6.20 2.97 -14.99
CA ILE A 163 7.08 1.86 -15.41
C ILE A 163 7.71 2.26 -16.75
N ASP A 164 8.74 3.09 -16.71
CA ASP A 164 9.52 3.47 -17.88
C ASP A 164 10.82 2.66 -17.99
N ASP A 165 11.67 3.01 -18.96
CA ASP A 165 12.90 2.28 -19.22
C ASP A 165 13.92 2.41 -18.08
N ASP A 166 13.96 3.55 -17.36
CA ASP A 166 14.83 3.71 -16.20
C ASP A 166 14.40 2.79 -15.05
N VAL A 167 13.10 2.75 -14.73
CA VAL A 167 12.55 1.81 -13.74
C VAL A 167 12.86 0.37 -14.13
N ARG A 168 12.67 -0.01 -15.42
CA ARG A 168 12.97 -1.37 -15.90
C ARG A 168 14.46 -1.71 -15.80
N ALA A 169 15.34 -0.77 -16.15
CA ALA A 169 16.78 -0.96 -16.06
C ALA A 169 17.23 -1.19 -14.60
N ARG A 170 16.75 -0.35 -13.67
CA ARG A 170 17.01 -0.50 -12.23
C ARG A 170 16.46 -1.80 -11.69
N THR A 171 15.28 -2.19 -12.12
CA THR A 171 14.66 -3.46 -11.70
C THR A 171 15.51 -4.65 -12.13
N LYS A 172 16.01 -4.67 -13.38
CA LYS A 172 16.91 -5.73 -13.86
C LYS A 172 18.19 -5.84 -13.03
N LEU A 173 18.75 -4.72 -12.58
CA LEU A 173 19.91 -4.72 -11.68
C LEU A 173 19.53 -5.30 -10.31
N ALA A 174 18.40 -4.89 -9.76
CA ALA A 174 17.93 -5.31 -8.44
C ALA A 174 17.65 -6.82 -8.35
N ILE A 175 17.16 -7.42 -9.45
CA ILE A 175 16.78 -8.85 -9.47
C ILE A 175 17.87 -9.77 -10.07
N ALA A 176 19.04 -9.24 -10.40
CA ALA A 176 20.11 -10.02 -11.03
C ALA A 176 20.46 -11.24 -10.16
N GLY A 177 20.39 -12.43 -10.76
CA GLY A 177 20.63 -13.71 -10.06
C GLY A 177 19.45 -14.24 -9.24
N HIS A 178 18.34 -13.52 -9.14
CA HIS A 178 17.14 -13.96 -8.41
C HIS A 178 16.15 -14.68 -9.33
N THR A 179 15.86 -15.95 -9.06
CA THR A 179 15.02 -16.80 -9.92
C THR A 179 13.58 -16.96 -9.43
N THR A 180 13.36 -16.87 -8.12
CA THR A 180 12.02 -17.01 -7.53
C THR A 180 11.33 -15.65 -7.36
N LEU A 181 9.99 -15.62 -7.35
CA LEU A 181 9.22 -14.40 -7.15
C LEU A 181 9.62 -13.68 -5.86
N ILE A 182 9.71 -14.44 -4.74
CA ILE A 182 10.07 -13.86 -3.45
C ILE A 182 11.50 -13.31 -3.44
N ALA A 183 12.46 -14.01 -4.06
CA ALA A 183 13.83 -13.52 -4.16
C ALA A 183 13.91 -12.25 -5.02
N ARG A 184 13.15 -12.16 -6.11
CA ARG A 184 13.06 -10.93 -6.92
C ARG A 184 12.42 -9.78 -6.14
N ALA A 185 11.32 -10.04 -5.40
CA ALA A 185 10.71 -9.04 -4.54
C ALA A 185 11.69 -8.56 -3.46
N ARG A 186 12.48 -9.48 -2.87
CA ARG A 186 13.53 -9.15 -1.91
C ARG A 186 14.66 -8.33 -2.54
N GLY A 187 15.13 -8.69 -3.71
CA GLY A 187 16.14 -7.90 -4.43
C GLY A 187 15.68 -6.47 -4.73
N ILE A 188 14.41 -6.28 -5.11
CA ILE A 188 13.80 -4.95 -5.29
C ILE A 188 13.77 -4.19 -3.96
N TYR A 189 13.34 -4.82 -2.88
CA TYR A 189 13.31 -4.22 -1.55
C TYR A 189 14.70 -3.78 -1.10
N ASP A 190 15.70 -4.65 -1.20
CA ASP A 190 17.09 -4.35 -0.86
C ASP A 190 17.63 -3.21 -1.72
N TYR A 191 17.31 -3.20 -3.02
CA TYR A 191 17.64 -2.08 -3.90
C TYR A 191 17.08 -0.76 -3.38
N VAL A 192 15.79 -0.72 -3.01
CA VAL A 192 15.13 0.51 -2.55
C VAL A 192 15.76 1.03 -1.26
N ILE A 193 15.99 0.18 -0.26
CA ILE A 193 16.59 0.62 1.02
C ILE A 193 18.04 1.10 0.88
N HIS A 194 18.80 0.59 -0.10
CA HIS A 194 20.18 1.01 -0.33
C HIS A 194 20.30 2.25 -1.23
N HIS A 195 19.31 2.50 -2.12
CA HIS A 195 19.38 3.61 -3.09
C HIS A 195 18.55 4.82 -2.68
N MET A 196 17.66 4.69 -1.70
CA MET A 196 16.86 5.77 -1.18
C MET A 196 17.40 6.25 0.17
N ALA A 197 17.26 7.56 0.43
CA ALA A 197 17.47 8.15 1.75
C ALA A 197 16.20 8.86 2.23
N TYR A 198 15.85 8.69 3.50
CA TYR A 198 14.68 9.34 4.08
C TYR A 198 14.99 10.83 4.34
N ASP A 199 14.54 11.69 3.42
CA ASP A 199 14.81 13.14 3.49
C ASP A 199 13.57 13.92 3.00
N LYS A 200 12.94 14.66 3.93
CA LYS A 200 11.77 15.52 3.66
C LYS A 200 12.16 16.96 3.25
N ARG A 201 13.44 17.29 3.13
CA ARG A 201 13.91 18.63 2.72
C ARG A 201 13.97 18.81 1.22
N VAL A 202 13.93 17.71 0.45
CA VAL A 202 13.98 17.77 -1.02
C VAL A 202 12.62 18.19 -1.61
N PRO A 203 12.56 19.13 -2.55
CA PRO A 203 11.28 19.59 -3.11
C PRO A 203 10.45 18.44 -3.70
N GLY A 204 9.14 18.42 -3.43
CA GLY A 204 8.20 17.42 -3.97
C GLY A 204 8.27 16.04 -3.29
N TRP A 205 8.91 15.91 -2.14
CA TRP A 205 8.84 14.69 -1.33
C TRP A 205 7.38 14.35 -0.97
N GLY A 206 7.09 13.06 -0.77
CA GLY A 206 5.78 12.60 -0.37
C GLY A 206 4.75 12.53 -1.51
N ARG A 207 5.08 12.98 -2.72
CA ARG A 207 4.22 12.83 -3.89
C ARG A 207 4.17 11.40 -4.40
N GLY A 208 5.21 10.61 -4.10
CA GLY A 208 5.36 9.24 -4.58
C GLY A 208 5.55 9.18 -6.10
N ASP A 209 6.31 10.11 -6.63
CA ASP A 209 6.69 10.16 -8.03
C ASP A 209 7.94 9.28 -8.24
N THR A 210 7.76 8.15 -8.93
CA THR A 210 8.83 7.17 -9.15
C THR A 210 10.00 7.74 -9.95
N ARG A 211 9.76 8.60 -10.97
CA ARG A 211 10.85 9.25 -11.70
C ARG A 211 11.71 10.08 -10.79
N ARG A 212 11.05 10.85 -9.94
CA ARG A 212 11.73 11.70 -8.97
C ARG A 212 12.50 10.87 -7.94
N ALA A 213 11.91 9.77 -7.44
CA ALA A 213 12.58 8.83 -6.54
C ALA A 213 13.83 8.22 -7.20
N CYS A 214 13.75 7.80 -8.46
CA CYS A 214 14.89 7.31 -9.24
C CYS A 214 15.98 8.37 -9.41
N LEU A 215 15.58 9.62 -9.72
CA LEU A 215 16.54 10.71 -10.02
C LEU A 215 17.26 11.20 -8.76
N LEU A 216 16.54 11.39 -7.66
CA LEU A 216 17.07 12.04 -6.46
C LEU A 216 17.54 11.03 -5.39
N GLY A 217 17.05 9.80 -5.40
CA GLY A 217 17.31 8.83 -4.35
C GLY A 217 16.88 9.30 -2.96
N LYS A 218 15.88 10.21 -2.86
CA LYS A 218 15.48 10.84 -1.61
C LYS A 218 13.98 11.09 -1.56
N GLY A 219 13.40 10.95 -0.37
CA GLY A 219 11.99 11.21 -0.12
C GLY A 219 11.53 10.67 1.22
N ASN A 220 10.22 10.49 1.39
CA ASN A 220 9.62 9.89 2.56
C ASN A 220 9.08 8.48 2.27
N CYS A 221 8.30 7.90 3.19
CA CYS A 221 7.69 6.58 3.03
C CYS A 221 6.93 6.44 1.70
N THR A 222 6.23 7.47 1.23
CA THR A 222 5.50 7.42 -0.04
C THR A 222 6.43 7.23 -1.24
N ASP A 223 7.57 7.92 -1.26
CA ASP A 223 8.54 7.84 -2.36
C ASP A 223 9.24 6.47 -2.38
N PHE A 224 9.60 5.93 -1.19
CA PHE A 224 10.15 4.58 -1.04
C PHE A 224 9.22 3.51 -1.59
N HIS A 225 7.95 3.52 -1.14
CA HIS A 225 7.00 2.48 -1.52
C HIS A 225 6.49 2.64 -2.95
N SER A 226 6.44 3.87 -3.50
CA SER A 226 6.14 4.05 -4.93
C SER A 226 7.23 3.47 -5.82
N LEU A 227 8.51 3.64 -5.46
CA LEU A 227 9.62 3.03 -6.19
C LEU A 227 9.56 1.49 -6.11
N PHE A 228 9.37 0.94 -4.90
CA PHE A 228 9.21 -0.52 -4.71
C PHE A 228 8.07 -1.07 -5.59
N ILE A 229 6.88 -0.46 -5.53
CA ILE A 229 5.71 -0.91 -6.28
C ILE A 229 5.93 -0.81 -7.79
N SER A 230 6.53 0.27 -8.28
CA SER A 230 6.82 0.42 -9.71
C SER A 230 7.80 -0.64 -10.21
N MET A 231 8.85 -0.93 -9.45
CA MET A 231 9.82 -1.97 -9.78
C MET A 231 9.21 -3.38 -9.70
N ALA A 232 8.39 -3.66 -8.68
CA ALA A 232 7.66 -4.92 -8.55
C ALA A 232 6.73 -5.15 -9.75
N ARG A 233 5.95 -4.14 -10.13
CA ARG A 233 5.04 -4.20 -11.28
C ARG A 233 5.78 -4.33 -12.61
N ALA A 234 6.98 -3.76 -12.75
CA ALA A 234 7.84 -3.94 -13.92
C ALA A 234 8.21 -5.42 -14.14
N GLU A 235 8.31 -6.21 -13.08
CA GLU A 235 8.53 -7.67 -13.07
C GLU A 235 7.23 -8.50 -12.96
N ARG A 236 6.07 -7.84 -13.17
CA ARG A 236 4.76 -8.47 -13.07
C ARG A 236 4.46 -9.08 -11.69
N ILE A 237 5.13 -8.59 -10.66
CA ILE A 237 4.81 -8.87 -9.27
C ILE A 237 3.66 -7.95 -8.88
N LEU A 238 2.52 -8.53 -8.52
CA LEU A 238 1.37 -7.77 -8.03
C LEU A 238 1.80 -6.99 -6.78
N ALA A 239 1.55 -5.68 -6.76
CA ALA A 239 1.89 -4.85 -5.61
C ALA A 239 0.87 -3.73 -5.42
N ARG A 240 0.57 -3.38 -4.16
CA ARG A 240 -0.38 -2.34 -3.80
C ARG A 240 0.16 -1.41 -2.71
N PHE A 241 -0.36 -0.21 -2.70
CA PHE A 241 0.00 0.85 -1.76
C PHE A 241 -1.01 0.90 -0.63
N LYS A 242 -0.56 1.11 0.61
CA LYS A 242 -1.40 1.30 1.79
C LYS A 242 -0.98 2.56 2.53
N ILE A 243 -1.96 3.26 3.09
CA ILE A 243 -1.72 4.49 3.85
C ILE A 243 -2.68 4.63 5.03
N GLY A 244 -2.13 5.11 6.12
CA GLY A 244 -2.81 5.40 7.36
C GLY A 244 -1.88 6.13 8.31
N VAL A 245 -1.82 5.69 9.56
CA VAL A 245 -0.90 6.20 10.57
C VAL A 245 -0.17 5.07 11.28
N ALA A 246 1.03 5.33 11.76
CA ALA A 246 1.72 4.49 12.72
C ALA A 246 1.41 5.03 14.13
N ILE A 247 0.73 4.21 14.95
CA ILE A 247 0.38 4.58 16.32
C ILE A 247 1.62 4.48 17.20
N PRO A 248 2.09 5.58 17.80
CA PRO A 248 3.27 5.57 18.65
C PRO A 248 3.14 4.67 19.87
N THR A 249 4.25 4.44 20.57
CA THR A 249 4.29 3.57 21.76
C THR A 249 3.78 4.24 23.02
N GLU A 250 3.53 5.54 22.99
CA GLU A 250 2.95 6.33 24.09
C GLU A 250 1.51 5.89 24.39
N ALA A 251 1.03 6.22 25.59
CA ALA A 251 -0.33 5.87 26.00
C ALA A 251 -1.41 6.66 25.25
N SER A 252 -1.10 7.90 24.84
CA SER A 252 -2.00 8.75 24.05
C SER A 252 -1.23 9.93 23.45
N GLY A 253 -1.82 10.55 22.45
CA GLY A 253 -1.24 11.75 21.82
C GLY A 253 -1.87 12.10 20.48
N VAL A 254 -1.23 13.06 19.80
CA VAL A 254 -1.50 13.44 18.42
C VAL A 254 -0.43 12.81 17.53
N ILE A 255 -0.85 12.21 16.42
CA ILE A 255 0.07 11.57 15.48
C ILE A 255 0.53 12.61 14.45
N PRO A 256 1.83 12.89 14.35
CA PRO A 256 2.34 13.90 13.43
C PRO A 256 2.40 13.38 11.99
N GLY A 257 1.32 13.47 11.25
CA GLY A 257 1.26 13.12 9.83
C GLY A 257 0.80 11.69 9.57
N TYR A 258 1.18 11.16 8.42
CA TYR A 258 0.78 9.84 7.95
C TYR A 258 1.97 8.87 7.87
N HIS A 259 1.64 7.59 7.78
CA HIS A 259 2.58 6.55 7.39
C HIS A 259 1.99 5.70 6.28
N CYS A 260 2.84 5.22 5.38
CA CYS A 260 2.42 4.31 4.32
C CYS A 260 3.40 3.13 4.20
N TRP A 261 2.91 2.04 3.65
CA TRP A 261 3.65 0.83 3.38
C TRP A 261 3.17 0.20 2.07
N ALA A 262 3.79 -0.87 1.65
CA ALA A 262 3.39 -1.61 0.47
C ALA A 262 3.07 -3.06 0.83
N GLU A 263 2.39 -3.74 -0.08
CA GLU A 263 2.27 -5.18 -0.10
C GLU A 263 2.56 -5.70 -1.50
N PHE A 264 3.16 -6.88 -1.58
CA PHE A 264 3.21 -7.66 -2.82
C PHE A 264 2.49 -8.99 -2.64
N TYR A 265 1.96 -9.53 -3.73
CA TYR A 265 1.24 -10.80 -3.66
C TYR A 265 2.18 -11.96 -3.95
N LEU A 266 2.17 -12.95 -3.08
CA LEU A 266 2.92 -14.18 -3.21
C LEU A 266 1.93 -15.36 -3.31
N PRO A 267 1.82 -16.04 -4.47
CA PRO A 267 0.94 -17.19 -4.64
C PRO A 267 1.16 -18.26 -3.55
N GLY A 268 0.06 -18.76 -2.97
CA GLY A 268 0.09 -19.72 -1.87
C GLY A 268 0.35 -19.11 -0.47
N THR A 269 0.59 -17.78 -0.40
CA THR A 269 0.81 -17.05 0.85
C THR A 269 -0.14 -15.87 0.99
N GLY A 270 -0.50 -15.22 -0.13
CA GLY A 270 -1.33 -14.01 -0.13
C GLY A 270 -0.51 -12.73 -0.16
N TRP A 271 -1.08 -11.65 0.37
CA TRP A 271 -0.44 -10.35 0.43
C TRP A 271 0.63 -10.28 1.53
N VAL A 272 1.86 -9.98 1.14
CA VAL A 272 3.05 -9.90 2.00
C VAL A 272 3.39 -8.43 2.23
N PRO A 273 3.37 -7.94 3.47
CA PRO A 273 3.68 -6.55 3.76
C PRO A 273 5.17 -6.24 3.57
N VAL A 274 5.43 -4.99 3.20
CA VAL A 274 6.78 -4.45 3.01
C VAL A 274 6.83 -3.01 3.51
N ASP A 275 7.77 -2.71 4.41
CA ASP A 275 8.03 -1.35 4.84
C ASP A 275 9.50 -0.97 4.63
N ALA A 276 9.82 -0.56 3.41
CA ALA A 276 11.18 -0.18 3.03
C ALA A 276 11.66 1.12 3.73
N SER A 277 10.75 1.97 4.15
CA SER A 277 11.10 3.22 4.84
C SER A 277 11.45 3.00 6.31
N GLU A 278 10.77 2.09 7.00
CA GLU A 278 11.14 1.70 8.36
C GLU A 278 12.42 0.86 8.37
N ALA A 279 12.59 -0.04 7.40
CA ALA A 279 13.84 -0.78 7.23
C ALA A 279 15.06 0.14 7.01
N TRP A 280 14.88 1.24 6.28
CA TRP A 280 15.93 2.24 6.10
C TRP A 280 16.28 2.96 7.41
N LYS A 281 15.28 3.26 8.25
CA LYS A 281 15.49 3.88 9.58
C LYS A 281 16.05 2.92 10.60
N HIS A 282 15.71 1.63 10.47
CA HIS A 282 16.05 0.54 11.38
C HIS A 282 16.66 -0.64 10.61
N PRO A 283 17.92 -0.50 10.13
CA PRO A 283 18.56 -1.52 9.30
C PRO A 283 18.62 -2.89 9.96
N GLU A 284 18.69 -2.95 11.28
CA GLU A 284 18.68 -4.19 12.07
C GLU A 284 17.34 -4.95 11.99
N LEU A 285 16.26 -4.26 11.60
CA LEU A 285 14.92 -4.83 11.40
C LEU A 285 14.56 -5.01 9.93
N ALA A 286 15.53 -4.87 9.00
CA ALA A 286 15.25 -4.94 7.58
C ALA A 286 14.63 -6.28 7.16
N ASP A 287 15.04 -7.39 7.75
CA ASP A 287 14.46 -8.71 7.47
C ASP A 287 13.03 -8.83 8.02
N TYR A 288 12.73 -8.19 9.15
CA TYR A 288 11.40 -8.14 9.73
C TYR A 288 10.42 -7.36 8.85
N TYR A 289 10.81 -6.17 8.39
CA TYR A 289 9.97 -5.31 7.53
C TYR A 289 9.81 -5.83 6.09
N PHE A 290 10.48 -6.91 5.73
CA PHE A 290 10.19 -7.69 4.52
C PHE A 290 9.35 -8.92 4.88
N GLY A 291 8.08 -8.73 5.13
CA GLY A 291 7.12 -9.79 5.41
C GLY A 291 6.25 -9.54 6.63
N ALA A 292 6.59 -8.57 7.49
CA ALA A 292 5.81 -8.27 8.68
C ALA A 292 5.80 -6.78 9.02
N HIS A 293 4.87 -6.37 9.85
CA HIS A 293 4.88 -5.11 10.58
C HIS A 293 4.16 -5.24 11.92
N ASP A 294 4.47 -4.34 12.84
CA ASP A 294 3.91 -4.30 14.18
C ASP A 294 2.40 -3.98 14.19
N PRO A 295 1.68 -4.31 15.28
CA PRO A 295 0.27 -3.95 15.47
C PRO A 295 0.12 -2.47 15.85
N ASP A 296 0.75 -1.61 15.08
CA ASP A 296 0.73 -0.16 15.23
C ASP A 296 0.23 0.58 13.99
N ARG A 297 -0.08 -0.14 12.91
CA ARG A 297 -0.60 0.43 11.66
C ARG A 297 -2.12 0.54 11.73
N PHE A 298 -2.64 1.77 11.71
CA PHE A 298 -4.07 2.06 11.54
C PHE A 298 -4.30 2.49 10.09
N LEU A 299 -4.85 1.57 9.28
CA LEU A 299 -5.05 1.74 7.84
C LEU A 299 -6.28 2.61 7.55
N LEU A 300 -6.14 3.60 6.69
CA LEU A 300 -7.23 4.44 6.20
C LEU A 300 -7.63 4.10 4.76
N SER A 301 -6.67 3.93 3.86
CA SER A 301 -6.99 3.58 2.47
C SER A 301 -5.92 2.73 1.79
N VAL A 302 -6.34 2.06 0.72
CA VAL A 302 -5.51 1.22 -0.16
C VAL A 302 -5.52 1.83 -1.56
N GLY A 303 -4.41 1.75 -2.26
CA GLY A 303 -4.31 2.16 -3.65
C GLY A 303 -3.84 3.59 -3.87
N ARG A 304 -3.75 3.94 -5.13
CA ARG A 304 -3.37 5.26 -5.66
C ARG A 304 -4.25 5.59 -6.85
N ASP A 305 -4.38 6.90 -7.15
CA ASP A 305 -5.25 7.41 -8.21
C ASP A 305 -6.70 6.94 -8.02
N ILE A 306 -7.23 7.13 -6.81
CA ILE A 306 -8.54 6.64 -6.37
C ILE A 306 -9.66 7.48 -7.00
N GLN A 307 -10.64 6.78 -7.58
CA GLN A 307 -11.89 7.37 -8.04
C GLN A 307 -12.84 7.49 -6.85
N LEU A 308 -13.23 8.69 -6.50
CA LEU A 308 -14.16 8.92 -5.39
C LEU A 308 -15.62 8.63 -5.78
N VAL A 309 -16.47 8.43 -4.78
CA VAL A 309 -17.92 8.22 -4.97
C VAL A 309 -18.69 9.18 -4.05
N PRO A 310 -19.58 10.05 -4.63
CA PRO A 310 -19.75 10.30 -6.06
C PRO A 310 -18.44 10.78 -6.71
N ARG A 311 -18.35 10.63 -8.04
CA ARG A 311 -17.11 10.93 -8.77
C ARG A 311 -16.76 12.41 -8.66
N GLN A 312 -15.52 12.69 -8.30
CA GLN A 312 -14.94 14.03 -8.34
C GLN A 312 -14.81 14.55 -9.79
N GLN A 313 -14.79 15.85 -9.97
CA GLN A 313 -14.56 16.50 -11.27
C GLN A 313 -13.06 16.58 -11.61
N GLY A 314 -12.22 16.71 -10.58
CA GLY A 314 -10.77 16.73 -10.74
C GLY A 314 -10.17 15.36 -11.05
N GLU A 315 -8.85 15.32 -11.10
CA GLU A 315 -8.08 14.10 -11.30
C GLU A 315 -8.32 13.07 -10.16
N PRO A 316 -8.15 11.77 -10.44
CA PRO A 316 -8.17 10.73 -9.41
C PRO A 316 -7.23 11.08 -8.26
N VAL A 317 -7.66 10.82 -7.03
CA VAL A 317 -6.92 11.21 -5.83
C VAL A 317 -5.66 10.36 -5.69
N ASN A 318 -4.51 11.01 -5.79
CA ASN A 318 -3.22 10.33 -5.76
C ASN A 318 -2.99 9.54 -4.47
N ILE A 319 -3.29 10.15 -3.31
CA ILE A 319 -3.13 9.57 -1.97
C ILE A 319 -4.35 10.00 -1.15
N PHE A 320 -5.12 9.03 -0.67
CA PHE A 320 -6.36 9.32 0.05
C PHE A 320 -6.15 9.12 1.56
N PHE A 321 -5.47 10.09 2.16
CA PHE A 321 -5.26 10.20 3.61
C PHE A 321 -5.99 11.40 4.19
N ALA A 322 -5.82 12.58 3.57
CA ALA A 322 -6.55 13.79 3.92
C ALA A 322 -7.87 13.87 3.15
N PRO A 323 -8.84 14.66 3.62
CA PRO A 323 -10.04 14.94 2.86
C PRO A 323 -9.73 15.54 1.48
N TYR A 324 -10.46 15.13 0.46
CA TYR A 324 -10.46 15.77 -0.83
C TYR A 324 -11.70 16.67 -0.94
N ILE A 325 -11.54 17.88 -1.45
CA ILE A 325 -12.60 18.87 -1.46
C ILE A 325 -12.69 19.52 -2.84
N GLU A 326 -13.90 19.69 -3.31
CA GLU A 326 -14.19 20.50 -4.50
C GLU A 326 -15.21 21.59 -4.15
N VAL A 327 -14.90 22.81 -4.57
CA VAL A 327 -15.79 23.96 -4.54
C VAL A 327 -16.14 24.32 -5.98
N ASP A 328 -17.40 24.23 -6.34
CA ASP A 328 -17.89 24.45 -7.71
C ASP A 328 -17.11 23.62 -8.76
N GLY A 329 -16.72 22.40 -8.39
CA GLY A 329 -15.97 21.47 -9.25
C GLY A 329 -14.46 21.74 -9.34
N GLN A 330 -13.91 22.66 -8.55
CA GLN A 330 -12.48 22.93 -8.49
C GLN A 330 -11.89 22.47 -7.17
N ALA A 331 -10.71 21.83 -7.22
CA ALA A 331 -10.02 21.37 -6.03
C ALA A 331 -9.75 22.52 -5.04
N PHE A 332 -10.07 22.28 -3.77
CA PHE A 332 -9.91 23.24 -2.68
C PHE A 332 -9.00 22.67 -1.59
N ASN A 333 -7.99 23.42 -1.15
CA ASN A 333 -6.89 22.90 -0.35
C ASN A 333 -6.80 23.47 1.08
N GLN A 334 -7.79 24.24 1.53
CA GLN A 334 -7.81 24.77 2.91
C GLN A 334 -8.37 23.69 3.86
N VAL A 335 -7.60 22.62 4.04
CA VAL A 335 -7.97 21.48 4.87
C VAL A 335 -6.85 21.13 5.82
N GLN A 336 -7.23 20.78 7.04
CA GLN A 336 -6.33 20.23 8.06
C GLN A 336 -6.86 18.88 8.50
N THR A 337 -5.93 17.96 8.76
CA THR A 337 -6.23 16.62 9.26
C THR A 337 -5.42 16.38 10.52
N GLU A 338 -6.08 15.98 11.58
CA GLU A 338 -5.46 15.58 12.82
C GLU A 338 -5.91 14.17 13.19
N VAL A 339 -4.98 13.33 13.63
CA VAL A 339 -5.30 12.02 14.19
C VAL A 339 -4.83 11.96 15.64
N ARG A 340 -5.76 11.76 16.55
CA ARG A 340 -5.50 11.54 17.98
C ARG A 340 -5.64 10.06 18.30
N PHE A 341 -4.87 9.58 19.27
CA PHE A 341 -4.97 8.20 19.71
C PHE A 341 -4.90 8.08 21.25
N LYS A 342 -5.46 6.97 21.75
CA LYS A 342 -5.30 6.48 23.11
C LYS A 342 -5.15 4.96 23.05
N ASP A 343 -4.08 4.44 23.66
CA ASP A 343 -3.86 3.00 23.83
C ASP A 343 -4.78 2.47 24.93
N LEU A 344 -5.63 1.51 24.57
CA LEU A 344 -6.63 0.96 25.51
C LEU A 344 -6.08 -0.23 26.31
N ASN A 345 -4.99 -0.85 25.87
CA ASN A 345 -4.35 -1.97 26.57
C ASN A 345 -3.43 -1.50 27.71
N ARG A 346 -2.93 -0.25 27.64
CA ARG A 346 -2.00 0.33 28.62
C ARG A 346 -2.68 1.11 29.75
N GLY A 347 -3.97 1.40 29.62
CA GLY A 347 -4.74 2.19 30.59
C GLY A 347 -5.26 1.42 31.82
N GLY A 348 -5.04 0.10 31.90
CA GLY A 348 -5.62 -0.76 32.95
C GLY A 348 -4.77 -0.99 34.19
N SER A 349 -3.57 -0.43 34.32
CA SER A 349 -2.64 -0.76 35.41
C SER A 349 -2.51 0.29 36.54
N HIS A 350 -3.32 1.35 36.55
CA HIS A 350 -3.18 2.41 37.56
C HIS A 350 -4.45 2.76 38.40
N GLU A 351 -5.52 1.97 38.34
CA GLU A 351 -6.68 2.19 39.19
C GLU A 351 -7.04 0.98 40.07
N SER A 352 -6.08 0.43 40.81
CA SER A 352 -6.40 -0.49 41.90
C SER A 352 -5.26 -0.58 42.92
N SER A 353 -5.02 0.49 43.67
CA SER A 353 -4.46 0.38 45.03
C SER A 353 -4.59 1.72 45.75
N GLY A 354 -5.78 1.94 46.33
CA GLY A 354 -6.07 3.13 47.16
C GLY A 354 -7.41 3.04 47.84
N ALA A 355 -7.63 1.94 48.54
CA ALA A 355 -8.64 1.87 49.56
C ALA A 355 -8.24 0.78 50.57
N GLY A 356 -7.66 1.20 51.64
CA GLY A 356 -7.32 0.44 52.82
C GLY A 356 -7.08 1.36 53.97
#